data_e889d396b173088292776e2cf9aac04f
#
_entry.id   e889d396b173088292776e2cf9aac04f
#
_cell.length_a   1.000
_cell.length_b   1.000
_cell.length_c   1.000
_cell.angle_alpha   90.00
_cell.angle_beta   90.00
_cell.angle_gamma   90.00
#
_symmetry.space_group_name_H-M   'P 1'
#
loop_
_entity.id
_entity.type
_entity.pdbx_description
1 polymer ?
#
loop_
_entity_poly.entity_id
_entity_poly.type
_entity_poly.pdbx_seq_one_letter_code
_entity_poly.pdbx_strand_id
1 'polypeptide(L)'
;MLRLGDERGMALVMAIGIMAVLGIAGTTAIAYSTSGERQTRQSTSRESAFSLAEAGINNSMAVLNLPTNNALDPDTLPKCTTNDKKYSDPTAARTSTSTWRHSTIDGGSVDYCGTLVRKYAVWYLTSIGNAANPNRPTTTVTRTLEATVTVTPTTTQPLNNPVWNYLYAGHTGSTCDQTLNNNISGASRMYVAGNLCLSPNVQLNQSTVIVGGSVDVSNNAAIGASTSMSTRVETYVGGQCRYSVGTWANCVGNQDARHIYSKLSDGVNVGVTQPAPVVAPPAADFATWYENSIPGPSQTCTTSSGTPPTFDTNYPSRDNSVSTPVDLTPTSSYFCRVGPGASTTLTGAMTSSTNTVTVSSASGFPTTPFVIRIDDEYMTVTGGFGTTTWTVIRAANSSSATAHVTGQTVEWKTPSSGELAWNNTTKTLTISGTVYIDGSAKISDGALNSYNGQGTIYLTGTFRVTGSMCASIVSSACNFATWNPDFDMLMVVADGNGGQVDPGNSIQIDNNYSWQGGLYGTNGVEFGNNVNVDGPIVGSTITLSNNLTTNAFPNISIVPVGMPSNQEVYAQPNPPQGFTG
;
A
#
# COMPACT_ATOMS: atom_id res chain seq x y z
N MET A 1 81.72 68.54 46.60
CA MET A 1 82.08 67.44 45.63
C MET A 1 80.93 66.48 45.64
N LEU A 2 79.96 66.64 44.76
CA LEU A 2 78.87 65.73 44.58
C LEU A 2 79.28 64.66 43.57
N ARG A 3 79.19 63.40 43.99
CA ARG A 3 79.52 62.22 43.16
C ARG A 3 78.33 62.03 42.13
N LEU A 4 78.62 62.39 40.89
CA LEU A 4 77.77 62.07 39.71
C LEU A 4 78.18 60.71 39.14
N GLY A 5 78.25 59.69 39.99
CA GLY A 5 78.74 58.40 39.57
C GLY A 5 77.67 57.27 39.46
N ASP A 6 76.43 57.48 39.95
CA ASP A 6 75.45 56.37 40.13
C ASP A 6 74.27 56.40 39.19
N GLU A 7 74.10 57.47 38.40
CA GLU A 7 72.88 57.56 37.53
C GLU A 7 72.94 56.67 36.29
N ARG A 8 74.14 56.33 35.79
CA ARG A 8 74.30 55.46 34.61
C ARG A 8 73.95 54.02 34.90
N GLY A 9 74.22 53.55 36.12
CA GLY A 9 73.81 52.21 36.54
C GLY A 9 72.35 52.05 36.71
N MET A 10 71.67 53.05 37.28
CA MET A 10 70.22 53.01 37.52
C MET A 10 69.39 53.12 36.21
N ALA A 11 69.85 53.88 35.25
CA ALA A 11 69.30 53.98 33.93
C ALA A 11 69.36 52.64 33.16
N LEU A 12 70.45 51.93 33.28
CA LEU A 12 70.61 50.62 32.65
C LEU A 12 69.69 49.55 33.30
N VAL A 13 69.57 49.55 34.61
CA VAL A 13 68.68 48.62 35.34
C VAL A 13 67.19 48.95 35.02
N MET A 14 66.85 50.22 34.96
CA MET A 14 65.51 50.64 34.52
C MET A 14 65.21 50.21 33.06
N ALA A 15 66.16 50.42 32.15
CA ALA A 15 65.98 50.01 30.74
C ALA A 15 65.84 48.50 30.60
N ILE A 16 66.57 47.68 31.32
CA ILE A 16 66.43 46.23 31.35
C ILE A 16 65.13 45.83 32.00
N GLY A 17 64.71 46.51 33.06
CA GLY A 17 63.44 46.28 33.71
C GLY A 17 62.25 46.59 32.78
N ILE A 18 62.33 47.71 32.07
CA ILE A 18 61.28 48.07 31.09
C ILE A 18 61.27 47.08 29.92
N MET A 19 62.43 46.67 29.40
CA MET A 19 62.46 45.66 28.33
C MET A 19 61.98 44.30 28.80
N ALA A 20 62.23 43.88 30.02
CA ALA A 20 61.70 42.66 30.58
C ALA A 20 60.19 42.72 30.75
N VAL A 21 59.64 43.84 31.24
CA VAL A 21 58.18 44.04 31.37
C VAL A 21 57.51 44.09 30.00
N LEU A 22 58.06 44.77 29.01
CA LEU A 22 57.59 44.83 27.63
C LEU A 22 57.64 43.44 26.95
N GLY A 23 58.75 42.71 27.24
CA GLY A 23 58.89 41.32 26.76
C GLY A 23 57.84 40.39 27.34
N ILE A 24 57.57 40.47 28.65
CA ILE A 24 56.47 39.69 29.30
C ILE A 24 55.08 40.12 28.80
N ALA A 25 54.87 41.43 28.70
CA ALA A 25 53.61 41.95 28.19
C ALA A 25 53.38 41.53 26.72
N GLY A 26 54.40 41.59 25.88
CA GLY A 26 54.36 41.14 24.49
C GLY A 26 54.08 39.63 24.35
N THR A 27 54.79 38.82 25.14
CA THR A 27 54.60 37.35 25.12
C THR A 27 53.20 36.96 25.65
N THR A 28 52.72 37.63 26.70
CA THR A 28 51.35 37.39 27.22
C THR A 28 50.27 37.83 26.22
N ALA A 29 50.42 38.96 25.55
CA ALA A 29 49.51 39.42 24.52
C ALA A 29 49.47 38.46 23.32
N ILE A 30 50.62 37.96 22.88
CA ILE A 30 50.71 36.95 21.80
C ILE A 30 50.09 35.63 22.26
N ALA A 31 50.40 35.17 23.47
CA ALA A 31 49.80 33.95 24.02
C ALA A 31 48.29 34.05 24.17
N TYR A 32 47.79 35.19 24.60
CA TYR A 32 46.33 35.44 24.70
C TYR A 32 45.66 35.50 23.31
N SER A 33 46.26 36.20 22.35
CA SER A 33 45.79 36.28 20.97
C SER A 33 45.77 34.90 20.31
N THR A 34 46.84 34.12 20.42
CA THR A 34 46.92 32.77 19.85
C THR A 34 45.97 31.79 20.55
N SER A 35 45.74 31.95 21.85
CA SER A 35 44.71 31.18 22.58
C SER A 35 43.30 31.54 22.10
N GLY A 36 43.01 32.83 21.92
CA GLY A 36 41.73 33.30 21.39
C GLY A 36 41.47 32.80 19.97
N GLU A 37 42.47 32.85 19.08
CA GLU A 37 42.34 32.30 17.73
C GLU A 37 42.09 30.80 17.73
N ARG A 38 42.81 30.05 18.56
CA ARG A 38 42.58 28.59 18.67
C ARG A 38 41.18 28.26 19.17
N GLN A 39 40.69 29.02 20.15
CA GLN A 39 39.37 28.85 20.71
C GLN A 39 38.28 29.19 19.67
N THR A 40 38.44 30.29 18.92
CA THR A 40 37.55 30.69 17.85
C THR A 40 37.50 29.63 16.73
N ARG A 41 38.65 29.16 16.25
CA ARG A 41 38.74 28.11 15.23
C ARG A 41 38.12 26.81 15.70
N GLN A 42 38.27 26.44 16.97
CA GLN A 42 37.64 25.26 17.53
C GLN A 42 36.12 25.42 17.66
N SER A 43 35.64 26.62 18.02
CA SER A 43 34.21 26.93 18.07
C SER A 43 33.61 26.83 16.66
N THR A 44 34.21 27.43 15.66
CA THR A 44 33.77 27.36 14.25
C THR A 44 33.72 25.91 13.75
N SER A 45 34.73 25.08 14.10
CA SER A 45 34.68 23.65 13.70
C SER A 45 33.60 22.86 14.43
N ARG A 46 33.27 23.22 15.66
CA ARG A 46 32.12 22.62 16.39
C ARG A 46 30.80 23.02 15.76
N GLU A 47 30.64 24.29 15.38
CA GLU A 47 29.45 24.76 14.64
C GLU A 47 29.34 24.10 13.27
N SER A 48 30.46 23.97 12.55
CA SER A 48 30.46 23.24 11.27
C SER A 48 30.09 21.77 11.45
N ALA A 49 30.59 21.08 12.46
CA ALA A 49 30.23 19.70 12.75
C ALA A 49 28.76 19.57 13.14
N PHE A 50 28.20 20.56 13.87
CA PHE A 50 26.78 20.60 14.20
C PHE A 50 25.91 20.80 12.94
N SER A 51 26.27 21.77 12.09
CA SER A 51 25.57 22.03 10.84
C SER A 51 25.60 20.81 9.88
N LEU A 52 26.70 20.07 9.86
CA LEU A 52 26.81 18.83 9.12
C LEU A 52 25.89 17.75 9.69
N ALA A 53 25.80 17.62 11.02
CA ALA A 53 24.88 16.70 11.64
C ALA A 53 23.41 17.07 11.36
N GLU A 54 23.08 18.36 11.37
CA GLU A 54 21.75 18.85 10.97
C GLU A 54 21.44 18.55 9.50
N ALA A 55 22.42 18.71 8.62
CA ALA A 55 22.28 18.33 7.22
C ALA A 55 21.98 16.83 7.05
N GLY A 56 22.51 15.96 7.90
CA GLY A 56 22.20 14.54 7.88
C GLY A 56 20.76 14.22 8.31
N ILE A 57 20.22 14.92 9.32
CA ILE A 57 18.81 14.82 9.67
C ILE A 57 17.93 15.29 8.49
N ASN A 58 18.28 16.41 7.86
CA ASN A 58 17.55 16.93 6.71
C ASN A 58 17.61 15.98 5.51
N ASN A 59 18.75 15.33 5.27
CA ASN A 59 18.88 14.29 4.24
C ASN A 59 18.02 13.06 4.57
N SER A 60 17.97 12.65 5.84
CA SER A 60 17.05 11.57 6.25
C SER A 60 15.59 11.94 5.99
N MET A 61 15.21 13.18 6.31
CA MET A 61 13.88 13.69 6.01
C MET A 61 13.59 13.74 4.51
N ALA A 62 14.57 14.16 3.71
CA ALA A 62 14.43 14.17 2.25
C ALA A 62 14.20 12.75 1.70
N VAL A 63 14.91 11.74 2.21
CA VAL A 63 14.72 10.34 1.84
C VAL A 63 13.33 9.85 2.25
N LEU A 64 12.88 10.15 3.47
CA LEU A 64 11.55 9.77 3.94
C LEU A 64 10.41 10.46 3.17
N ASN A 65 10.65 11.67 2.65
CA ASN A 65 9.68 12.44 1.86
C ASN A 65 9.68 12.12 0.36
N LEU A 66 10.61 11.28 -0.14
CA LEU A 66 10.61 10.92 -1.55
C LEU A 66 9.32 10.15 -1.90
N PRO A 67 8.59 10.54 -2.95
CA PRO A 67 7.36 9.84 -3.37
C PRO A 67 7.55 8.36 -3.70
N THR A 68 8.78 7.95 -4.02
CA THR A 68 9.15 6.56 -4.31
C THR A 68 9.45 5.74 -3.06
N ASN A 69 9.54 6.37 -1.89
CA ASN A 69 9.89 5.72 -0.64
C ASN A 69 8.67 5.60 0.27
N ASN A 70 8.52 4.44 0.90
CA ASN A 70 7.51 4.26 1.93
C ASN A 70 8.11 4.65 3.30
N ALA A 71 7.65 5.75 3.88
CA ALA A 71 8.13 6.20 5.20
C ALA A 71 7.75 5.25 6.36
N LEU A 72 6.91 4.25 6.15
CA LEU A 72 6.64 3.15 7.10
C LEU A 72 7.42 1.87 6.79
N ASP A 73 8.28 1.89 5.78
CA ASP A 73 9.19 0.78 5.52
C ASP A 73 10.50 0.96 6.32
N PRO A 74 10.85 0.01 7.22
CA PRO A 74 12.07 0.09 8.03
C PRO A 74 13.35 0.03 7.20
N ASP A 75 13.29 -0.36 5.94
CA ASP A 75 14.44 -0.45 5.05
C ASP A 75 14.64 0.83 4.21
N THR A 76 13.78 1.83 4.34
CA THR A 76 13.90 3.14 3.68
C THR A 76 15.17 3.89 4.10
N LEU A 77 15.57 3.77 5.36
CA LEU A 77 16.83 4.27 5.87
C LEU A 77 17.70 3.12 6.40
N PRO A 78 19.02 3.22 6.34
CA PRO A 78 19.89 2.25 6.98
C PRO A 78 19.65 2.26 8.49
N LYS A 79 19.60 1.07 9.09
CA LYS A 79 19.39 0.91 10.55
C LYS A 79 20.56 1.45 11.34
N CYS A 80 20.29 2.15 12.43
CA CYS A 80 21.31 2.79 13.26
C CYS A 80 22.22 1.81 13.99
N THR A 81 21.76 0.64 14.39
CA THR A 81 22.56 -0.44 14.98
C THR A 81 21.82 -1.76 15.03
N THR A 82 22.56 -2.84 15.31
CA THR A 82 22.02 -4.18 15.58
C THR A 82 21.37 -4.32 16.97
N ASN A 83 21.35 -3.28 17.80
CA ASN A 83 20.82 -3.31 19.17
C ASN A 83 19.68 -2.30 19.36
N ASP A 84 18.47 -2.67 18.98
CA ASP A 84 17.24 -1.88 19.14
C ASP A 84 16.88 -1.51 20.61
N LYS A 85 17.62 -2.01 21.58
CA LYS A 85 17.31 -1.84 23.00
C LYS A 85 17.93 -0.62 23.66
N LYS A 86 18.83 0.09 22.97
CA LYS A 86 19.57 1.18 23.59
C LYS A 86 19.59 2.45 22.75
N TYR A 87 18.43 2.95 22.47
CA TYR A 87 18.30 4.31 21.96
C TYR A 87 18.87 5.35 22.96
N SER A 88 18.97 4.97 24.24
CA SER A 88 19.52 5.77 25.32
C SER A 88 21.04 5.64 25.52
N ASP A 89 21.74 4.81 24.76
CA ASP A 89 23.21 4.69 24.85
C ASP A 89 23.88 5.40 23.67
N PRO A 90 24.29 6.66 23.83
CA PRO A 90 24.95 7.43 22.77
C PRO A 90 26.30 6.85 22.35
N THR A 91 26.87 5.87 23.09
CA THR A 91 28.14 5.24 22.75
C THR A 91 27.96 4.03 21.83
N ALA A 92 26.84 3.28 21.92
CA ALA A 92 26.58 2.12 21.06
C ALA A 92 26.23 2.52 19.62
N ALA A 93 25.58 3.66 19.41
CA ALA A 93 25.25 4.20 18.10
C ALA A 93 26.47 4.68 17.30
N ARG A 94 27.62 4.91 17.97
CA ARG A 94 28.79 5.55 17.37
C ARG A 94 29.78 4.59 16.73
N THR A 95 29.63 3.28 16.87
CA THR A 95 30.69 2.31 16.51
C THR A 95 30.49 1.62 15.16
N SER A 96 29.36 1.78 14.48
CA SER A 96 29.09 1.09 13.21
C SER A 96 28.61 2.03 12.11
N THR A 97 29.48 2.95 11.70
CA THR A 97 29.22 3.84 10.56
C THR A 97 29.31 3.13 9.20
N SER A 98 29.76 1.89 9.15
CA SER A 98 29.96 1.15 7.89
C SER A 98 28.65 0.79 7.17
N THR A 99 27.51 0.82 7.86
CA THR A 99 26.17 0.55 7.30
C THR A 99 25.35 1.83 7.11
N TRP A 100 25.81 2.96 7.64
CA TRP A 100 25.10 4.23 7.57
C TRP A 100 25.26 4.88 6.20
N ARG A 101 24.33 5.75 5.84
CA ARG A 101 24.52 6.60 4.66
C ARG A 101 25.58 7.63 4.93
N HIS A 102 26.58 7.68 4.05
CA HIS A 102 27.67 8.62 4.10
C HIS A 102 27.54 9.67 3.01
N SER A 103 27.72 10.93 3.35
CA SER A 103 27.81 12.04 2.39
C SER A 103 29.00 12.94 2.73
N THR A 104 29.75 13.32 1.71
CA THR A 104 30.82 14.32 1.85
C THR A 104 30.26 15.68 1.44
N ILE A 105 30.39 16.66 2.30
CA ILE A 105 29.96 18.05 2.10
C ILE A 105 31.19 18.94 2.31
N ASP A 106 31.25 20.08 1.63
CA ASP A 106 32.35 21.02 1.78
C ASP A 106 32.67 21.31 3.25
N GLY A 107 33.89 21.01 3.66
CA GLY A 107 34.35 21.17 5.05
C GLY A 107 34.25 19.97 5.96
N GLY A 108 33.67 18.82 5.47
CA GLY A 108 33.60 17.61 6.29
C GLY A 108 32.75 16.50 5.68
N SER A 109 32.23 15.64 6.54
CA SER A 109 31.32 14.55 6.16
C SER A 109 30.21 14.38 7.16
N VAL A 110 29.13 13.73 6.72
CA VAL A 110 28.00 13.35 7.55
C VAL A 110 27.67 11.90 7.36
N ASP A 111 27.42 11.22 8.45
CA ASP A 111 26.90 9.85 8.49
C ASP A 111 25.53 9.87 9.17
N TYR A 112 24.51 9.21 8.57
CA TYR A 112 23.16 9.19 9.15
C TYR A 112 22.47 7.85 8.97
N CYS A 113 21.56 7.57 9.89
CA CYS A 113 20.78 6.35 9.96
C CYS A 113 19.40 6.63 10.60
N GLY A 114 18.49 5.66 10.53
CA GLY A 114 17.19 5.73 11.15
C GLY A 114 16.70 4.37 11.65
N THR A 115 15.93 4.37 12.73
CA THR A 115 15.25 3.18 13.25
C THR A 115 13.76 3.47 13.37
N LEU A 116 12.93 2.70 12.65
CA LEU A 116 11.46 2.82 12.69
C LEU A 116 10.88 1.92 13.78
N VAL A 117 10.12 2.50 14.69
CA VAL A 117 9.24 1.77 15.60
C VAL A 117 7.83 1.76 15.02
N ARG A 118 7.52 0.70 14.26
CA ARG A 118 6.26 0.58 13.50
C ARG A 118 5.01 0.77 14.36
N LYS A 119 4.98 0.21 15.57
CA LYS A 119 3.84 0.31 16.50
C LYS A 119 3.40 1.75 16.78
N TYR A 120 4.33 2.69 16.73
CA TYR A 120 4.07 4.11 17.02
C TYR A 120 4.23 4.98 15.78
N ALA A 121 4.59 4.39 14.64
CA ALA A 121 4.92 5.11 13.40
C ALA A 121 5.92 6.25 13.66
N VAL A 122 7.00 5.96 14.40
CA VAL A 122 8.02 6.93 14.80
C VAL A 122 9.39 6.48 14.32
N TRP A 123 10.05 7.33 13.60
CA TRP A 123 11.45 7.21 13.29
C TRP A 123 12.29 7.88 14.36
N TYR A 124 13.35 7.21 14.76
CA TYR A 124 14.44 7.75 15.52
C TYR A 124 15.62 7.91 14.58
N LEU A 125 15.99 9.15 14.33
CA LEU A 125 17.07 9.51 13.42
C LEU A 125 18.31 9.85 14.21
N THR A 126 19.47 9.39 13.75
CA THR A 126 20.77 9.76 14.29
C THR A 126 21.67 10.24 13.15
N SER A 127 22.32 11.35 13.35
CA SER A 127 23.28 11.93 12.41
C SER A 127 24.57 12.33 13.10
N ILE A 128 25.69 12.03 12.46
CA ILE A 128 27.04 12.36 12.94
C ILE A 128 27.70 13.28 11.91
N GLY A 129 27.92 14.52 12.29
CA GLY A 129 28.66 15.48 11.48
C GLY A 129 30.16 15.50 11.91
N ASN A 130 31.05 15.40 10.94
CA ASN A 130 32.48 15.40 11.10
C ASN A 130 33.11 16.58 10.37
N ALA A 131 33.64 17.55 11.09
CA ALA A 131 34.38 18.69 10.54
C ALA A 131 35.88 18.55 10.81
N ALA A 132 36.71 19.17 9.97
CA ALA A 132 38.17 19.18 10.18
C ALA A 132 38.55 19.85 11.50
N ASN A 133 39.48 19.25 12.24
CA ASN A 133 40.01 19.86 13.46
C ASN A 133 41.15 20.81 13.10
N PRO A 134 41.00 22.12 13.27
CA PRO A 134 42.00 23.08 12.86
C PRO A 134 43.29 23.02 13.70
N ASN A 135 43.21 22.42 14.90
CA ASN A 135 44.33 22.28 15.79
C ASN A 135 45.09 20.94 15.63
N ARG A 136 44.43 19.97 14.97
CA ARG A 136 45.00 18.63 14.68
C ARG A 136 44.41 18.14 13.34
N PRO A 137 45.09 18.42 12.21
CA PRO A 137 44.54 18.10 10.86
C PRO A 137 44.25 16.62 10.61
N THR A 138 44.82 15.72 11.41
CA THR A 138 44.62 14.27 11.32
C THR A 138 43.39 13.78 12.11
N THR A 139 42.69 14.66 12.82
CA THR A 139 41.50 14.34 13.62
C THR A 139 40.34 15.20 13.19
N THR A 140 39.15 14.71 13.41
CA THR A 140 37.90 15.44 13.15
C THR A 140 37.27 15.95 14.45
N VAL A 141 36.50 17.01 14.35
CA VAL A 141 35.56 17.45 15.39
C VAL A 141 34.23 16.82 15.04
N THR A 142 33.73 16.01 15.94
CA THR A 142 32.48 15.25 15.70
C THR A 142 31.34 15.80 16.55
N ARG A 143 30.14 15.88 15.96
CA ARG A 143 28.91 16.17 16.65
C ARG A 143 27.85 15.15 16.24
N THR A 144 27.13 14.66 17.22
CA THR A 144 26.00 13.77 17.01
C THR A 144 24.69 14.54 17.28
N LEU A 145 23.74 14.38 16.40
CA LEU A 145 22.40 14.95 16.54
C LEU A 145 21.37 13.81 16.44
N GLU A 146 20.43 13.81 17.35
CA GLU A 146 19.32 12.87 17.34
C GLU A 146 18.01 13.61 17.20
N ALA A 147 17.05 13.03 16.44
CA ALA A 147 15.74 13.59 16.24
C ALA A 147 14.68 12.48 16.15
N THR A 148 13.47 12.79 16.57
CA THR A 148 12.31 11.91 16.38
C THR A 148 11.41 12.47 15.30
N VAL A 149 10.91 11.59 14.43
CA VAL A 149 10.01 11.93 13.34
C VAL A 149 8.80 11.02 13.44
N THR A 150 7.66 11.58 13.75
CA THR A 150 6.40 10.86 13.66
C THR A 150 5.95 10.81 12.22
N VAL A 151 5.51 9.64 11.80
CA VAL A 151 4.96 9.44 10.46
C VAL A 151 3.45 9.40 10.59
N THR A 152 2.76 10.34 9.98
CA THR A 152 1.32 10.31 9.89
C THR A 152 0.96 9.50 8.64
N PRO A 153 0.32 8.34 8.76
CA PRO A 153 -0.22 7.65 7.61
C PRO A 153 -1.26 8.58 7.00
N THR A 154 -0.92 9.26 5.93
CA THR A 154 -1.93 9.84 5.06
C THR A 154 -2.48 8.70 4.26
N THR A 155 -3.74 8.39 4.42
CA THR A 155 -4.52 7.61 3.46
C THR A 155 -4.65 8.44 2.19
N THR A 156 -3.56 8.58 1.45
CA THR A 156 -3.68 8.89 0.05
C THR A 156 -4.30 7.66 -0.57
N GLN A 157 -5.28 7.86 -1.40
CA GLN A 157 -5.98 6.80 -2.11
C GLN A 157 -4.94 5.81 -2.64
N PRO A 158 -5.11 4.49 -2.39
CA PRO A 158 -4.21 3.51 -2.92
C PRO A 158 -4.12 3.74 -4.42
N LEU A 159 -2.90 3.98 -4.92
CA LEU A 159 -2.68 4.17 -6.34
C LEU A 159 -3.19 2.93 -7.07
N ASN A 160 -4.02 3.16 -8.07
CA ASN A 160 -4.57 2.10 -8.88
C ASN A 160 -3.42 1.29 -9.49
N ASN A 161 -3.15 0.10 -8.94
CA ASN A 161 -2.12 -0.78 -9.49
C ASN A 161 -2.54 -1.12 -10.92
N PRO A 162 -1.66 -0.98 -11.91
CA PRO A 162 -1.99 -1.29 -13.31
C PRO A 162 -2.59 -2.69 -13.52
N VAL A 163 -2.30 -3.64 -12.63
CA VAL A 163 -2.85 -5.01 -12.69
C VAL A 163 -4.38 -5.02 -12.70
N TRP A 164 -5.01 -4.06 -12.03
CA TRP A 164 -6.46 -3.95 -11.94
C TRP A 164 -7.14 -3.53 -13.25
N ASN A 165 -6.36 -3.22 -14.27
CA ASN A 165 -6.89 -2.97 -15.62
C ASN A 165 -6.87 -4.22 -16.52
N TYR A 166 -6.48 -5.38 -15.97
CA TYR A 166 -6.27 -6.59 -16.74
C TYR A 166 -7.03 -7.80 -16.22
N LEU A 167 -7.30 -8.73 -17.12
CA LEU A 167 -7.40 -10.14 -16.84
C LEU A 167 -5.96 -10.66 -16.71
N TYR A 168 -5.49 -10.89 -15.49
CA TYR A 168 -4.09 -11.11 -15.19
C TYR A 168 -3.81 -12.57 -14.81
N ALA A 169 -2.88 -13.23 -15.54
CA ALA A 169 -2.33 -14.54 -15.23
C ALA A 169 -0.86 -14.41 -14.83
N GLY A 170 -0.56 -14.72 -13.57
CA GLY A 170 0.73 -14.40 -12.94
C GLY A 170 1.76 -15.51 -12.92
N HIS A 171 1.42 -16.76 -13.30
CA HIS A 171 2.35 -17.89 -13.27
C HIS A 171 3.51 -17.69 -14.25
N THR A 172 4.70 -18.11 -13.83
CA THR A 172 5.93 -18.05 -14.64
C THR A 172 6.79 -19.27 -14.37
N GLY A 173 7.62 -19.67 -15.34
CA GLY A 173 8.65 -20.69 -15.15
C GLY A 173 8.35 -22.04 -15.79
N SER A 174 7.23 -22.19 -16.49
CA SER A 174 6.94 -23.41 -17.28
C SER A 174 6.92 -23.14 -18.79
N THR A 175 6.82 -24.20 -19.58
CA THR A 175 6.73 -24.08 -21.04
C THR A 175 5.44 -23.38 -21.47
N CYS A 176 4.35 -23.63 -20.75
CA CYS A 176 3.04 -22.98 -20.89
C CYS A 176 2.59 -22.56 -19.52
N ASP A 177 2.84 -21.31 -19.16
CA ASP A 177 2.44 -20.76 -17.87
C ASP A 177 0.94 -20.48 -17.83
N GLN A 178 0.41 -20.02 -18.96
CA GLN A 178 -1.02 -19.83 -19.17
C GLN A 178 -1.46 -20.59 -20.41
N THR A 179 -2.34 -21.56 -20.28
CA THR A 179 -2.96 -22.26 -21.39
C THR A 179 -4.41 -21.83 -21.55
N LEU A 180 -4.80 -21.40 -22.73
CA LEU A 180 -6.19 -21.13 -23.06
C LEU A 180 -6.72 -22.26 -23.95
N ASN A 181 -7.73 -22.97 -23.44
CA ASN A 181 -8.36 -24.08 -24.13
C ASN A 181 -9.65 -23.69 -24.86
N ASN A 182 -10.16 -22.49 -24.57
CA ASN A 182 -11.42 -21.98 -25.10
C ASN A 182 -11.33 -20.49 -25.43
N ASN A 183 -12.31 -19.99 -26.16
CA ASN A 183 -12.33 -18.62 -26.63
C ASN A 183 -12.52 -17.61 -25.48
N ILE A 184 -11.76 -16.53 -25.54
CA ILE A 184 -12.00 -15.33 -24.76
C ILE A 184 -12.32 -14.20 -25.72
N SER A 185 -13.42 -13.53 -25.48
CA SER A 185 -13.80 -12.35 -26.25
C SER A 185 -14.21 -11.20 -25.35
N GLY A 186 -13.99 -9.97 -25.78
CA GLY A 186 -14.44 -8.79 -25.06
C GLY A 186 -13.53 -7.58 -25.21
N ALA A 187 -13.86 -6.54 -24.45
CA ALA A 187 -13.17 -5.26 -24.50
C ALA A 187 -12.11 -5.10 -23.40
N SER A 188 -11.94 -6.07 -22.51
CA SER A 188 -10.91 -6.03 -21.46
C SER A 188 -9.50 -6.18 -22.04
N ARG A 189 -8.51 -5.93 -21.19
CA ARG A 189 -7.10 -6.16 -21.47
C ARG A 189 -6.66 -7.45 -20.80
N MET A 190 -5.78 -8.22 -21.43
CA MET A 190 -5.21 -9.43 -20.85
C MET A 190 -3.70 -9.27 -20.64
N TYR A 191 -3.22 -9.70 -19.49
CA TYR A 191 -1.82 -9.76 -19.17
C TYR A 191 -1.42 -11.17 -18.72
N VAL A 192 -0.42 -11.75 -19.35
CA VAL A 192 0.19 -13.03 -18.99
C VAL A 192 1.65 -12.76 -18.60
N ALA A 193 2.02 -13.01 -17.36
CA ALA A 193 3.39 -12.74 -16.88
C ALA A 193 4.42 -13.67 -17.49
N GLY A 194 4.07 -14.94 -17.70
CA GLY A 194 4.90 -15.98 -18.29
C GLY A 194 4.59 -16.26 -19.76
N ASN A 195 4.65 -17.54 -20.13
CA ASN A 195 4.41 -18.03 -21.49
C ASN A 195 2.90 -18.29 -21.72
N LEU A 196 2.39 -17.86 -22.87
CA LEU A 196 1.01 -18.09 -23.29
C LEU A 196 0.95 -19.19 -24.35
N CYS A 197 0.13 -20.21 -24.10
CA CYS A 197 -0.20 -21.25 -25.07
C CYS A 197 -1.68 -21.20 -25.44
N LEU A 198 -1.97 -21.12 -26.72
CA LEU A 198 -3.34 -21.25 -27.24
C LEU A 198 -3.56 -22.66 -27.77
N SER A 199 -4.54 -23.38 -27.23
CA SER A 199 -4.95 -24.68 -27.74
C SER A 199 -5.56 -24.58 -29.16
N PRO A 200 -5.68 -25.69 -29.91
CA PRO A 200 -6.25 -25.65 -31.25
C PRO A 200 -7.64 -25.01 -31.30
N ASN A 201 -7.87 -24.20 -32.35
CA ASN A 201 -9.12 -23.48 -32.63
C ASN A 201 -9.48 -22.37 -31.63
N VAL A 202 -8.60 -22.00 -30.70
CA VAL A 202 -8.85 -20.91 -29.75
C VAL A 202 -8.69 -19.55 -30.42
N GLN A 203 -9.67 -18.68 -30.22
CA GLN A 203 -9.62 -17.28 -30.65
C GLN A 203 -9.53 -16.36 -29.43
N LEU A 204 -8.47 -15.57 -29.33
CA LEU A 204 -8.24 -14.58 -28.29
C LEU A 204 -8.52 -13.19 -28.86
N ASN A 205 -9.69 -12.65 -28.54
CA ASN A 205 -10.18 -11.38 -29.06
C ASN A 205 -10.40 -10.36 -27.91
N GLN A 206 -9.31 -9.86 -27.36
CA GLN A 206 -9.31 -8.82 -26.32
C GLN A 206 -8.92 -7.46 -26.92
N SER A 207 -9.07 -6.37 -26.15
CA SER A 207 -8.63 -5.05 -26.61
C SER A 207 -7.10 -4.95 -26.70
N THR A 208 -6.42 -5.53 -25.71
CA THR A 208 -4.96 -5.58 -25.61
C THR A 208 -4.53 -6.93 -25.02
N VAL A 209 -3.46 -7.52 -25.53
CA VAL A 209 -2.84 -8.73 -25.00
C VAL A 209 -1.37 -8.46 -24.76
N ILE A 210 -0.93 -8.65 -23.52
CA ILE A 210 0.47 -8.49 -23.12
C ILE A 210 0.95 -9.83 -22.58
N VAL A 211 2.06 -10.33 -23.11
CA VAL A 211 2.71 -11.58 -22.73
C VAL A 211 4.15 -11.28 -22.36
N GLY A 212 4.52 -11.47 -21.09
CA GLY A 212 5.90 -11.26 -20.60
C GLY A 212 6.89 -12.28 -21.16
N GLY A 213 6.44 -13.52 -21.34
CA GLY A 213 7.19 -14.63 -21.96
C GLY A 213 6.94 -14.79 -23.46
N SER A 214 6.93 -16.05 -23.89
CA SER A 214 6.75 -16.46 -25.28
C SER A 214 5.29 -16.84 -25.59
N VAL A 215 4.91 -16.81 -26.87
CA VAL A 215 3.58 -17.18 -27.35
C VAL A 215 3.65 -18.41 -28.24
N ASP A 216 2.89 -19.44 -27.88
CA ASP A 216 2.67 -20.64 -28.68
C ASP A 216 1.22 -20.67 -29.20
N VAL A 217 1.05 -20.49 -30.50
CA VAL A 217 -0.24 -20.53 -31.15
C VAL A 217 -0.42 -21.88 -31.84
N SER A 218 -1.33 -22.71 -31.31
CA SER A 218 -1.60 -24.02 -31.94
C SER A 218 -2.38 -23.89 -33.24
N ASN A 219 -2.58 -25.05 -33.90
CA ASN A 219 -3.26 -25.10 -35.20
C ASN A 219 -4.66 -24.47 -35.16
N ASN A 220 -4.97 -23.62 -36.10
CA ASN A 220 -6.22 -22.84 -36.23
C ASN A 220 -6.52 -21.89 -35.07
N ALA A 221 -5.61 -21.74 -34.12
CA ALA A 221 -5.75 -20.72 -33.07
C ALA A 221 -5.21 -19.36 -33.55
N ALA A 222 -5.65 -18.28 -32.94
CA ALA A 222 -5.15 -16.94 -33.23
C ALA A 222 -5.33 -15.93 -32.10
N ILE A 223 -4.49 -14.91 -32.10
CA ILE A 223 -4.72 -13.66 -31.36
C ILE A 223 -5.21 -12.62 -32.37
N GLY A 224 -6.46 -12.17 -32.21
CA GLY A 224 -7.13 -11.29 -33.16
C GLY A 224 -7.51 -12.00 -34.47
N ALA A 225 -7.95 -11.21 -35.46
CA ALA A 225 -8.28 -11.71 -36.79
C ALA A 225 -7.64 -10.86 -37.89
N SER A 226 -7.38 -11.47 -39.04
CA SER A 226 -6.71 -10.83 -40.17
C SER A 226 -7.61 -9.96 -41.05
N THR A 227 -8.93 -10.01 -40.85
CA THR A 227 -9.92 -9.48 -41.80
C THR A 227 -9.96 -7.95 -41.88
N SER A 228 -9.67 -7.26 -40.80
CA SER A 228 -9.61 -5.80 -40.79
C SER A 228 -8.77 -5.27 -39.60
N MET A 229 -8.37 -4.01 -39.62
CA MET A 229 -7.68 -3.37 -38.48
C MET A 229 -8.52 -3.34 -37.24
N SER A 230 -9.84 -3.28 -37.34
CA SER A 230 -10.75 -3.29 -36.18
C SER A 230 -10.83 -4.64 -35.46
N THR A 231 -10.53 -5.72 -36.16
CA THR A 231 -10.52 -7.08 -35.60
C THR A 231 -9.12 -7.52 -35.10
N ARG A 232 -8.10 -6.73 -35.36
CA ARG A 232 -6.76 -6.97 -34.83
C ARG A 232 -6.68 -6.54 -33.34
N VAL A 233 -5.76 -7.14 -32.60
CA VAL A 233 -5.55 -6.93 -31.17
C VAL A 233 -4.24 -6.19 -30.94
N GLU A 234 -4.22 -5.23 -30.02
CA GLU A 234 -2.98 -4.61 -29.56
C GLU A 234 -2.17 -5.64 -28.78
N THR A 235 -1.04 -6.12 -29.33
CA THR A 235 -0.32 -7.27 -28.77
C THR A 235 1.14 -6.93 -28.51
N TYR A 236 1.60 -7.22 -27.28
CA TYR A 236 2.99 -7.10 -26.84
C TYR A 236 3.51 -8.46 -26.39
N VAL A 237 4.70 -8.87 -26.83
CA VAL A 237 5.31 -10.14 -26.44
C VAL A 237 6.77 -9.92 -26.08
N GLY A 238 7.17 -10.36 -24.87
CA GLY A 238 8.54 -10.24 -24.37
C GLY A 238 9.51 -11.30 -24.89
N GLY A 239 9.01 -12.48 -25.28
CA GLY A 239 9.80 -13.63 -25.72
C GLY A 239 9.69 -13.93 -27.21
N GLN A 240 9.62 -15.23 -27.50
CA GLN A 240 9.54 -15.77 -28.87
C GLN A 240 8.08 -16.12 -29.22
N CYS A 241 7.80 -16.20 -30.50
CA CYS A 241 6.53 -16.65 -31.05
C CYS A 241 6.70 -17.85 -31.97
N ARG A 242 5.75 -18.79 -31.91
CA ARG A 242 5.61 -19.85 -32.90
C ARG A 242 4.16 -20.12 -33.26
N TYR A 243 3.93 -20.77 -34.38
CA TYR A 243 2.64 -21.28 -34.83
C TYR A 243 2.73 -22.77 -35.09
N SER A 244 1.81 -23.54 -34.54
CA SER A 244 1.74 -24.99 -34.66
C SER A 244 3.06 -25.66 -34.23
N VAL A 245 3.59 -26.57 -35.03
CA VAL A 245 4.88 -27.24 -34.81
C VAL A 245 6.06 -26.49 -35.44
N GLY A 246 5.87 -25.23 -35.81
CA GLY A 246 6.90 -24.39 -36.40
C GLY A 246 8.06 -24.05 -35.45
N THR A 247 9.08 -23.42 -35.98
CA THR A 247 10.24 -22.97 -35.21
C THR A 247 9.92 -21.72 -34.41
N TRP A 248 10.47 -21.65 -33.20
CA TRP A 248 10.49 -20.42 -32.42
C TRP A 248 11.32 -19.33 -33.08
N ALA A 249 10.80 -18.13 -33.13
CA ALA A 249 11.53 -16.96 -33.60
C ALA A 249 11.19 -15.73 -32.74
N ASN A 250 12.08 -14.74 -32.75
CA ASN A 250 11.83 -13.49 -32.06
C ASN A 250 10.50 -12.88 -32.48
N CYS A 251 9.69 -12.49 -31.52
CA CYS A 251 8.35 -11.97 -31.71
C CYS A 251 8.40 -10.44 -31.97
N VAL A 252 8.98 -10.03 -33.07
CA VAL A 252 9.13 -8.61 -33.46
C VAL A 252 8.55 -8.37 -34.83
N GLY A 253 8.02 -7.19 -35.07
CA GLY A 253 7.40 -6.82 -36.34
C GLY A 253 6.11 -7.58 -36.63
N ASN A 254 5.76 -7.73 -37.90
CA ASN A 254 4.55 -8.43 -38.34
C ASN A 254 4.62 -9.94 -38.04
N GLN A 255 3.65 -10.45 -37.31
CA GLN A 255 3.51 -11.85 -36.90
C GLN A 255 2.29 -12.54 -37.53
N ASP A 256 1.70 -11.99 -38.59
CA ASP A 256 0.52 -12.57 -39.25
C ASP A 256 0.74 -14.03 -39.67
N ALA A 257 1.93 -14.39 -40.09
CA ALA A 257 2.30 -15.77 -40.45
C ALA A 257 2.25 -16.73 -39.23
N ARG A 258 2.24 -16.20 -38.01
CA ARG A 258 2.09 -16.96 -36.77
C ARG A 258 0.71 -16.80 -36.12
N HIS A 259 -0.24 -16.27 -36.88
CA HIS A 259 -1.62 -16.03 -36.44
C HIS A 259 -1.70 -15.09 -35.21
N ILE A 260 -0.76 -14.14 -35.10
CA ILE A 260 -0.83 -13.04 -34.14
C ILE A 260 -1.11 -11.77 -34.93
N TYR A 261 -2.38 -11.42 -35.05
CA TYR A 261 -2.87 -10.30 -35.83
C TYR A 261 -2.88 -9.04 -35.01
N SER A 262 -1.74 -8.39 -34.88
CA SER A 262 -1.56 -7.19 -34.08
C SER A 262 -1.95 -5.93 -34.84
N LYS A 263 -2.59 -4.98 -34.13
CA LYS A 263 -2.83 -3.63 -34.66
C LYS A 263 -1.78 -2.61 -34.24
N LEU A 264 -0.76 -3.04 -33.49
CA LEU A 264 0.38 -2.18 -33.19
C LEU A 264 1.14 -1.89 -34.47
N SER A 265 1.38 -0.62 -34.70
CA SER A 265 2.05 -0.12 -35.89
C SER A 265 2.85 1.13 -35.53
N ASP A 266 4.04 1.23 -36.10
CA ASP A 266 4.82 2.47 -36.17
C ASP A 266 4.40 3.32 -37.39
N GLY A 267 3.14 3.20 -37.80
CA GLY A 267 2.48 3.93 -38.85
C GLY A 267 2.32 3.16 -40.17
N VAL A 268 3.07 2.08 -40.43
CA VAL A 268 3.02 1.34 -41.69
C VAL A 268 2.94 -0.18 -41.48
N ASN A 269 3.57 -0.72 -40.46
CA ASN A 269 3.65 -2.16 -40.21
C ASN A 269 2.92 -2.51 -38.92
N VAL A 270 1.93 -3.36 -39.05
CA VAL A 270 1.28 -3.97 -37.91
C VAL A 270 2.17 -5.09 -37.40
N GLY A 271 2.58 -4.98 -36.14
CA GLY A 271 3.52 -5.89 -35.54
C GLY A 271 3.25 -6.19 -34.08
N VAL A 272 4.13 -6.96 -33.52
CA VAL A 272 4.21 -7.20 -32.06
C VAL A 272 5.40 -6.43 -31.54
N THR A 273 5.19 -5.59 -30.54
CA THR A 273 6.19 -4.65 -30.03
C THR A 273 6.87 -5.21 -28.78
N GLN A 274 8.17 -5.00 -28.70
CA GLN A 274 8.99 -5.32 -27.54
C GLN A 274 9.69 -4.06 -27.01
N PRO A 275 10.01 -4.01 -25.69
CA PRO A 275 9.65 -4.98 -24.64
C PRO A 275 8.19 -4.89 -24.24
N ALA A 276 7.63 -6.01 -23.77
CA ALA A 276 6.32 -6.00 -23.16
C ALA A 276 6.37 -5.21 -21.83
N PRO A 277 5.38 -4.38 -21.50
CA PRO A 277 5.30 -3.73 -20.21
C PRO A 277 5.34 -4.76 -19.07
N VAL A 278 6.07 -4.47 -18.01
CA VAL A 278 6.11 -5.32 -16.82
C VAL A 278 5.06 -4.84 -15.82
N VAL A 279 4.13 -5.72 -15.47
CA VAL A 279 3.12 -5.47 -14.43
C VAL A 279 3.21 -6.59 -13.41
N ALA A 280 3.31 -6.24 -12.14
CA ALA A 280 3.30 -7.20 -11.04
C ALA A 280 2.05 -6.99 -10.17
N PRO A 281 1.35 -8.06 -9.78
CA PRO A 281 0.23 -7.95 -8.86
C PRO A 281 0.75 -7.55 -7.47
N PRO A 282 -0.01 -6.75 -6.73
CA PRO A 282 0.30 -6.49 -5.34
C PRO A 282 0.13 -7.77 -4.52
N ALA A 283 0.92 -7.94 -3.48
CA ALA A 283 0.75 -9.05 -2.55
C ALA A 283 -0.58 -8.91 -1.78
N ALA A 284 -1.29 -10.01 -1.64
CA ALA A 284 -2.45 -10.09 -0.75
C ALA A 284 -1.95 -10.29 0.69
N ASP A 285 -2.09 -9.27 1.53
CA ASP A 285 -1.61 -9.30 2.91
C ASP A 285 -2.71 -9.76 3.88
N PHE A 286 -2.93 -11.07 3.93
CA PHE A 286 -3.93 -11.67 4.83
C PHE A 286 -3.62 -11.43 6.30
N ALA A 287 -2.34 -11.37 6.69
CA ALA A 287 -1.95 -11.19 8.08
C ALA A 287 -2.33 -9.80 8.60
N THR A 288 -2.02 -8.76 7.86
CA THR A 288 -2.39 -7.39 8.24
C THR A 288 -3.90 -7.22 8.34
N TRP A 289 -4.67 -7.75 7.39
CA TRP A 289 -6.13 -7.61 7.43
C TRP A 289 -6.75 -8.42 8.55
N TYR A 290 -6.22 -9.59 8.87
CA TYR A 290 -6.61 -10.33 10.05
C TYR A 290 -6.31 -9.56 11.34
N GLU A 291 -5.07 -9.11 11.55
CA GLU A 291 -4.67 -8.34 12.73
C GLU A 291 -5.50 -7.08 12.90
N ASN A 292 -5.83 -6.40 11.81
CA ASN A 292 -6.68 -5.23 11.81
C ASN A 292 -8.15 -5.56 12.09
N SER A 293 -8.61 -6.78 11.86
CA SER A 293 -9.99 -7.20 12.15
C SER A 293 -10.19 -7.71 13.58
N ILE A 294 -9.11 -8.09 14.29
CA ILE A 294 -9.19 -8.83 15.56
C ILE A 294 -9.17 -8.02 16.86
N PRO A 295 -8.50 -6.90 17.05
CA PRO A 295 -8.51 -6.27 18.36
C PRO A 295 -9.82 -5.52 18.63
N GLY A 296 -10.91 -6.26 18.83
CA GLY A 296 -12.19 -5.69 19.19
C GLY A 296 -13.20 -6.78 19.54
N PRO A 297 -14.32 -6.43 20.18
CA PRO A 297 -15.32 -7.42 20.51
C PRO A 297 -15.84 -8.02 19.21
N SER A 298 -15.67 -9.32 19.14
CA SER A 298 -16.35 -10.30 18.30
C SER A 298 -17.22 -9.75 17.17
N GLN A 299 -17.06 -10.34 16.00
CA GLN A 299 -18.05 -10.24 14.92
C GLN A 299 -19.44 -10.42 15.48
N THR A 300 -20.26 -9.41 15.37
CA THR A 300 -21.66 -9.50 15.72
C THR A 300 -22.46 -9.66 14.43
N CYS A 301 -22.98 -10.87 14.22
CA CYS A 301 -23.96 -11.11 13.18
C CYS A 301 -25.34 -11.23 13.81
N THR A 302 -26.32 -10.57 13.22
CA THR A 302 -27.73 -10.67 13.59
C THR A 302 -28.52 -11.20 12.40
N THR A 303 -29.54 -12.00 12.65
CA THR A 303 -30.47 -12.46 11.62
C THR A 303 -31.91 -12.15 12.02
N SER A 304 -32.76 -12.00 11.02
CA SER A 304 -34.21 -11.93 11.22
C SER A 304 -34.83 -13.31 11.50
N SER A 305 -34.16 -14.38 11.08
CA SER A 305 -34.57 -15.77 11.34
C SER A 305 -33.41 -16.71 10.99
N GLY A 306 -33.26 -17.79 11.74
CA GLY A 306 -32.21 -18.80 11.51
C GLY A 306 -30.88 -18.47 12.21
N THR A 307 -29.86 -19.24 11.89
CA THR A 307 -28.49 -19.06 12.42
C THR A 307 -27.74 -18.08 11.52
N PRO A 308 -27.13 -17.02 12.08
CA PRO A 308 -26.31 -16.11 11.28
C PRO A 308 -25.08 -16.82 10.73
N PRO A 309 -24.49 -16.33 9.64
CA PRO A 309 -23.18 -16.78 9.21
C PRO A 309 -22.20 -16.66 10.35
N THR A 310 -21.45 -17.71 10.62
CA THR A 310 -20.31 -17.65 11.55
C THR A 310 -19.05 -17.46 10.72
N PHE A 311 -18.35 -16.38 11.02
CA PHE A 311 -17.02 -16.13 10.46
C PHE A 311 -16.01 -16.63 11.50
N ASP A 312 -15.20 -17.61 11.15
CA ASP A 312 -14.12 -18.04 12.02
C ASP A 312 -12.97 -17.03 11.97
N THR A 313 -12.39 -16.73 13.13
CA THR A 313 -11.34 -15.71 13.30
C THR A 313 -10.04 -16.29 13.84
N ASN A 314 -9.79 -17.56 13.68
CA ASN A 314 -8.63 -18.26 14.23
C ASN A 314 -7.39 -18.23 13.31
N TYR A 315 -6.98 -17.08 12.82
CA TYR A 315 -5.66 -16.94 12.20
C TYR A 315 -4.57 -16.91 13.32
N PRO A 316 -3.39 -17.52 13.17
CA PRO A 316 -2.81 -18.14 11.96
C PRO A 316 -3.02 -19.65 11.87
N SER A 317 -3.84 -20.24 12.71
CA SER A 317 -4.02 -21.69 12.75
C SER A 317 -4.65 -22.24 11.46
N ARG A 318 -5.17 -21.36 10.57
CA ARG A 318 -5.76 -21.71 9.27
C ARG A 318 -6.45 -23.07 9.37
N ASP A 319 -7.48 -23.13 10.22
CA ASP A 319 -8.22 -24.36 10.38
C ASP A 319 -9.06 -24.61 9.12
N ASN A 320 -8.41 -25.27 8.13
CA ASN A 320 -9.10 -25.75 6.93
C ASN A 320 -10.20 -26.78 7.27
N SER A 321 -10.43 -27.04 8.56
CA SER A 321 -11.46 -27.98 9.01
C SER A 321 -12.87 -27.37 8.96
N VAL A 322 -13.03 -26.08 8.73
CA VAL A 322 -14.35 -25.51 8.41
C VAL A 322 -14.74 -25.98 7.00
N SER A 323 -15.20 -27.21 6.94
CA SER A 323 -15.60 -27.91 5.72
C SER A 323 -16.82 -27.27 5.04
N THR A 324 -17.48 -26.32 5.69
CA THR A 324 -18.70 -25.69 5.17
C THR A 324 -18.40 -24.25 4.83
N PRO A 325 -18.43 -23.86 3.54
CA PRO A 325 -18.22 -22.49 3.14
C PRO A 325 -19.31 -21.56 3.71
N VAL A 326 -18.91 -20.37 4.12
CA VAL A 326 -19.86 -19.30 4.50
C VAL A 326 -20.72 -18.95 3.29
N ASP A 327 -22.01 -19.06 3.44
CA ASP A 327 -22.96 -18.65 2.40
C ASP A 327 -23.24 -17.15 2.54
N LEU A 328 -22.82 -16.38 1.55
CA LEU A 328 -23.03 -14.93 1.53
C LEU A 328 -24.45 -14.54 1.09
N THR A 329 -25.20 -15.48 0.51
CA THR A 329 -26.57 -15.27 0.01
C THR A 329 -27.54 -16.33 0.50
N PRO A 330 -27.62 -16.56 1.84
CA PRO A 330 -28.50 -17.58 2.39
C PRO A 330 -29.99 -17.21 2.22
N THR A 331 -30.85 -18.17 2.55
CA THR A 331 -32.33 -17.97 2.49
C THR A 331 -32.86 -17.01 3.57
N SER A 332 -32.04 -16.59 4.51
CA SER A 332 -32.40 -15.62 5.56
C SER A 332 -31.55 -14.37 5.46
N SER A 333 -32.13 -13.21 5.70
CA SER A 333 -31.40 -11.96 5.75
C SER A 333 -30.51 -11.91 7.01
N TYR A 334 -29.34 -11.32 6.88
CA TYR A 334 -28.42 -11.10 7.99
C TYR A 334 -27.73 -9.75 7.91
N PHE A 335 -27.16 -9.33 9.05
CA PHE A 335 -26.28 -8.17 9.16
C PHE A 335 -25.10 -8.54 10.05
N CYS A 336 -23.88 -8.36 9.55
CA CYS A 336 -22.63 -8.61 10.25
C CYS A 336 -21.78 -7.36 10.31
N ARG A 337 -21.20 -7.10 11.49
CA ARG A 337 -20.13 -6.12 11.67
C ARG A 337 -18.84 -6.83 12.03
N VAL A 338 -17.77 -6.46 11.39
CA VAL A 338 -16.44 -7.06 11.54
C VAL A 338 -15.45 -5.95 11.85
N GLY A 339 -14.65 -6.14 12.89
CA GLY A 339 -13.54 -5.24 13.19
C GLY A 339 -13.67 -4.50 14.52
N PRO A 340 -12.58 -3.87 14.96
CA PRO A 340 -12.52 -3.19 16.23
C PRO A 340 -13.36 -1.90 16.20
N GLY A 341 -14.13 -1.69 17.23
CA GLY A 341 -14.81 -0.43 17.40
C GLY A 341 -15.44 -0.36 18.78
N ALA A 342 -15.07 0.64 19.57
CA ALA A 342 -15.88 1.00 20.71
C ALA A 342 -17.23 1.48 20.19
N SER A 343 -18.29 1.15 20.90
CA SER A 343 -19.63 1.69 20.67
C SER A 343 -20.14 2.39 21.90
N THR A 344 -20.94 3.41 21.68
CA THR A 344 -21.61 4.20 22.73
C THR A 344 -22.96 4.64 22.19
N THR A 345 -23.71 5.41 22.97
CA THR A 345 -25.00 5.95 22.52
C THR A 345 -25.00 7.48 22.50
N LEU A 346 -25.71 8.04 21.54
CA LEU A 346 -25.93 9.48 21.43
C LEU A 346 -26.83 9.96 22.57
N THR A 347 -26.39 10.95 23.36
CA THR A 347 -27.17 11.47 24.49
C THR A 347 -27.99 12.73 24.17
N GLY A 348 -27.70 13.39 23.04
CA GLY A 348 -28.45 14.54 22.53
C GLY A 348 -28.77 14.35 21.05
N ALA A 349 -29.96 14.73 20.62
CA ALA A 349 -30.32 14.69 19.23
C ALA A 349 -29.45 15.66 18.40
N MET A 350 -29.15 15.26 17.17
CA MET A 350 -28.37 16.08 16.21
C MET A 350 -29.24 16.44 15.01
N THR A 351 -29.16 17.68 14.58
CA THR A 351 -29.69 18.10 13.26
C THR A 351 -28.67 17.79 12.16
N SER A 352 -29.04 17.88 10.91
CA SER A 352 -28.13 17.72 9.78
C SER A 352 -26.98 18.76 9.73
N SER A 353 -27.09 19.85 10.48
CA SER A 353 -26.08 20.92 10.55
C SER A 353 -25.30 20.96 11.87
N THR A 354 -25.63 20.11 12.83
CA THR A 354 -24.93 20.07 14.12
C THR A 354 -23.56 19.42 13.98
N ASN A 355 -22.49 20.11 14.39
CA ASN A 355 -21.10 19.61 14.35
C ASN A 355 -20.59 19.14 15.72
N THR A 356 -21.49 18.90 16.66
CA THR A 356 -21.15 18.42 18.00
C THR A 356 -21.91 17.11 18.27
N VAL A 357 -21.17 16.10 18.66
CA VAL A 357 -21.70 14.78 19.07
C VAL A 357 -21.53 14.64 20.57
N THR A 358 -22.61 14.38 21.31
CA THR A 358 -22.55 14.10 22.74
C THR A 358 -22.93 12.65 23.00
N VAL A 359 -22.05 11.91 23.66
CA VAL A 359 -22.16 10.46 23.85
C VAL A 359 -22.25 10.09 25.34
N SER A 360 -22.76 8.91 25.62
CA SER A 360 -22.88 8.41 27.02
C SER A 360 -21.53 8.01 27.62
N SER A 361 -20.56 7.59 26.81
CA SER A 361 -19.21 7.20 27.24
C SER A 361 -18.21 7.41 26.12
N ALA A 362 -17.01 7.90 26.45
CA ALA A 362 -15.87 7.96 25.53
C ALA A 362 -14.88 6.80 25.76
N SER A 363 -15.20 5.85 26.63
CA SER A 363 -14.31 4.72 26.94
C SER A 363 -14.09 3.84 25.71
N GLY A 364 -12.84 3.52 25.40
CA GLY A 364 -12.44 2.70 24.25
C GLY A 364 -12.33 3.46 22.93
N PHE A 365 -12.67 4.75 22.88
CA PHE A 365 -12.47 5.58 21.70
C PHE A 365 -11.07 6.19 21.67
N PRO A 366 -10.50 6.48 20.47
CA PRO A 366 -9.17 7.08 20.33
C PRO A 366 -9.07 8.49 20.96
N THR A 367 -7.83 8.85 21.30
CA THR A 367 -7.47 10.20 21.75
C THR A 367 -6.85 11.07 20.63
N THR A 368 -6.92 10.62 19.41
CA THR A 368 -6.47 11.29 18.17
C THR A 368 -7.66 11.33 17.19
N PRO A 369 -7.61 12.05 16.09
CA PRO A 369 -8.70 12.06 15.11
C PRO A 369 -9.12 10.65 14.68
N PHE A 370 -10.43 10.39 14.67
CA PHE A 370 -11.00 9.09 14.31
C PHE A 370 -12.36 9.27 13.63
N VAL A 371 -12.81 8.22 12.96
CA VAL A 371 -14.10 8.21 12.28
C VAL A 371 -15.13 7.49 13.13
N ILE A 372 -16.33 8.06 13.23
CA ILE A 372 -17.50 7.43 13.83
C ILE A 372 -18.60 7.26 12.79
N ARG A 373 -19.49 6.31 13.06
CA ARG A 373 -20.74 6.15 12.31
C ARG A 373 -21.93 6.28 13.26
N ILE A 374 -22.95 7.00 12.81
CA ILE A 374 -24.27 7.08 13.45
C ILE A 374 -25.30 6.82 12.34
N ASP A 375 -26.11 5.78 12.45
CA ASP A 375 -26.97 5.30 11.38
C ASP A 375 -26.16 5.05 10.10
N ASP A 376 -26.49 5.74 9.00
CA ASP A 376 -25.76 5.65 7.73
C ASP A 376 -24.78 6.80 7.48
N GLU A 377 -24.61 7.68 8.46
CA GLU A 377 -23.66 8.78 8.33
C GLU A 377 -22.32 8.49 8.99
N TYR A 378 -21.24 8.74 8.25
CA TYR A 378 -19.89 8.78 8.77
C TYR A 378 -19.49 10.22 9.11
N MET A 379 -18.80 10.37 10.24
CA MET A 379 -18.30 11.66 10.73
C MET A 379 -16.86 11.51 11.18
N THR A 380 -16.02 12.51 10.91
CA THR A 380 -14.65 12.57 11.45
C THR A 380 -14.64 13.37 12.73
N VAL A 381 -14.31 12.74 13.85
CA VAL A 381 -14.07 13.42 15.12
C VAL A 381 -12.72 14.14 15.04
N THR A 382 -12.73 15.44 15.24
CA THR A 382 -11.56 16.33 15.14
C THR A 382 -11.18 16.99 16.45
N GLY A 383 -12.00 16.85 17.50
CA GLY A 383 -11.75 17.45 18.80
C GLY A 383 -12.63 16.88 19.90
N GLY A 384 -12.33 17.21 21.16
CA GLY A 384 -13.03 16.68 22.32
C GLY A 384 -12.61 15.25 22.69
N PHE A 385 -11.44 14.79 22.26
CA PHE A 385 -10.93 13.44 22.51
C PHE A 385 -10.88 13.12 24.01
N GLY A 386 -11.28 11.90 24.37
CA GLY A 386 -11.32 11.44 25.75
C GLY A 386 -12.46 12.05 26.60
N THR A 387 -13.29 12.92 26.04
CA THR A 387 -14.49 13.48 26.69
C THR A 387 -15.76 12.94 26.04
N THR A 388 -16.91 13.15 26.66
CA THR A 388 -18.22 12.73 26.12
C THR A 388 -18.81 13.71 25.10
N THR A 389 -18.10 14.79 24.75
CA THR A 389 -18.55 15.77 23.76
C THR A 389 -17.47 15.98 22.70
N TRP A 390 -17.79 15.63 21.47
CA TRP A 390 -16.85 15.65 20.35
C TRP A 390 -17.22 16.69 19.33
N THR A 391 -16.22 17.31 18.71
CA THR A 391 -16.37 18.13 17.51
C THR A 391 -16.18 17.24 16.29
N VAL A 392 -17.08 17.34 15.30
CA VAL A 392 -17.07 16.45 14.13
C VAL A 392 -17.15 17.22 12.81
N ILE A 393 -16.53 16.64 11.79
CA ILE A 393 -16.81 16.97 10.39
C ILE A 393 -17.83 15.94 9.90
N ARG A 394 -18.97 16.45 9.39
CA ARG A 394 -20.11 15.67 8.92
C ARG A 394 -19.87 15.11 7.51
N ALA A 395 -20.68 14.14 7.13
CA ALA A 395 -20.70 13.56 5.78
C ALA A 395 -19.33 13.03 5.30
N ALA A 396 -18.54 12.47 6.20
CA ALA A 396 -17.30 11.79 5.84
C ALA A 396 -17.58 10.56 4.96
N ASN A 397 -16.56 10.09 4.23
CA ASN A 397 -16.63 8.89 3.38
C ASN A 397 -17.81 8.89 2.40
N SER A 398 -18.12 10.04 1.80
CA SER A 398 -19.21 10.22 0.83
C SER A 398 -20.62 9.91 1.39
N SER A 399 -20.79 9.84 2.72
CA SER A 399 -22.11 9.78 3.34
C SER A 399 -22.84 11.12 3.28
N SER A 400 -24.11 11.15 3.67
CA SER A 400 -24.90 12.38 3.71
C SER A 400 -25.14 12.81 5.16
N ALA A 401 -25.05 14.11 5.44
CA ALA A 401 -25.37 14.65 6.75
C ALA A 401 -26.89 14.57 7.00
N THR A 402 -27.27 13.78 8.00
CA THR A 402 -28.66 13.54 8.39
C THR A 402 -28.94 13.92 9.84
N ALA A 403 -30.18 14.02 10.22
CA ALA A 403 -30.56 14.19 11.63
C ALA A 403 -30.52 12.84 12.37
N HIS A 404 -29.98 12.83 13.59
CA HIS A 404 -29.93 11.65 14.44
C HIS A 404 -30.65 11.89 15.75
N VAL A 405 -31.45 10.92 16.20
CA VAL A 405 -32.19 11.01 17.45
C VAL A 405 -31.35 10.54 18.63
N THR A 406 -31.68 11.01 19.82
CA THR A 406 -31.07 10.51 21.07
C THR A 406 -31.23 9.00 21.20
N GLY A 407 -30.21 8.33 21.69
CA GLY A 407 -30.17 6.87 21.89
C GLY A 407 -29.62 6.09 20.70
N GLN A 408 -29.35 6.73 19.56
CA GLN A 408 -28.71 6.07 18.44
C GLN A 408 -27.31 5.57 18.80
N THR A 409 -26.91 4.43 18.24
CA THR A 409 -25.60 3.86 18.43
C THR A 409 -24.56 4.70 17.70
N VAL A 410 -23.50 5.07 18.42
CA VAL A 410 -22.32 5.74 17.88
C VAL A 410 -21.17 4.75 17.90
N GLU A 411 -20.61 4.46 16.75
CA GLU A 411 -19.57 3.44 16.59
C GLU A 411 -18.27 4.06 16.09
N TRP A 412 -17.18 3.64 16.66
CA TRP A 412 -15.87 3.95 16.10
C TRP A 412 -15.63 3.07 14.85
N LYS A 413 -15.29 3.69 13.71
CA LYS A 413 -14.95 3.00 12.48
C LYS A 413 -13.47 3.18 12.18
N THR A 414 -12.74 2.09 12.13
CA THR A 414 -11.37 2.05 11.59
C THR A 414 -11.42 1.77 10.08
N PRO A 415 -10.37 2.07 9.32
CA PRO A 415 -10.28 1.66 7.92
C PRO A 415 -10.43 0.15 7.71
N SER A 416 -10.11 -0.64 8.75
CA SER A 416 -10.24 -2.10 8.76
C SER A 416 -11.60 -2.62 9.21
N SER A 417 -12.49 -1.75 9.69
CA SER A 417 -13.87 -2.17 10.03
C SER A 417 -14.65 -2.47 8.77
N GLY A 418 -15.28 -3.65 8.74
CA GLY A 418 -16.13 -4.07 7.65
C GLY A 418 -17.57 -4.30 8.08
N GLU A 419 -18.48 -4.10 7.16
CA GLU A 419 -19.88 -4.48 7.29
C GLU A 419 -20.28 -5.35 6.12
N LEU A 420 -21.05 -6.39 6.40
CA LEU A 420 -21.60 -7.28 5.41
C LEU A 420 -23.05 -7.57 5.78
N ALA A 421 -23.96 -7.24 4.92
CA ALA A 421 -25.38 -7.48 5.13
C ALA A 421 -26.02 -8.10 3.89
N TRP A 422 -26.91 -9.05 4.09
CA TRP A 422 -27.70 -9.67 3.04
C TRP A 422 -29.19 -9.44 3.29
N ASN A 423 -29.87 -8.93 2.29
CA ASN A 423 -31.32 -8.84 2.27
C ASN A 423 -31.89 -9.87 1.30
N ASN A 424 -32.42 -10.97 1.83
CA ASN A 424 -32.96 -12.06 1.02
C ASN A 424 -34.24 -11.67 0.24
N THR A 425 -34.98 -10.64 0.68
CA THR A 425 -36.18 -10.18 -0.04
C THR A 425 -35.83 -9.41 -1.30
N THR A 426 -34.83 -8.51 -1.21
CA THR A 426 -34.35 -7.71 -2.35
C THR A 426 -33.22 -8.36 -3.11
N LYS A 427 -32.69 -9.49 -2.62
CA LYS A 427 -31.51 -10.17 -3.16
C LYS A 427 -30.29 -9.23 -3.27
N THR A 428 -30.06 -8.45 -2.21
CA THR A 428 -29.01 -7.42 -2.21
C THR A 428 -28.02 -7.67 -1.08
N LEU A 429 -26.75 -7.76 -1.44
CA LEU A 429 -25.61 -7.79 -0.54
C LEU A 429 -25.08 -6.38 -0.37
N THR A 430 -25.00 -5.89 0.86
CA THR A 430 -24.37 -4.60 1.19
C THR A 430 -23.01 -4.85 1.82
N ILE A 431 -21.97 -4.17 1.33
CA ILE A 431 -20.62 -4.28 1.84
C ILE A 431 -20.00 -2.91 2.08
N SER A 432 -19.22 -2.79 3.14
CA SER A 432 -18.34 -1.64 3.35
C SER A 432 -17.07 -2.07 4.09
N GLY A 433 -15.94 -1.41 3.79
CA GLY A 433 -14.65 -1.70 4.43
C GLY A 433 -14.12 -3.10 4.12
N THR A 434 -13.43 -3.71 5.07
CA THR A 434 -12.80 -5.02 4.88
C THR A 434 -13.43 -6.08 5.79
N VAL A 435 -13.80 -7.20 5.20
CA VAL A 435 -14.33 -8.37 5.91
C VAL A 435 -13.33 -9.50 5.76
N TYR A 436 -12.90 -10.07 6.87
CA TYR A 436 -12.01 -11.23 6.88
C TYR A 436 -12.79 -12.49 7.30
N ILE A 437 -12.64 -13.56 6.53
CA ILE A 437 -13.25 -14.87 6.79
C ILE A 437 -12.15 -15.92 6.81
N ASP A 438 -11.94 -16.58 7.95
CA ASP A 438 -11.04 -17.73 8.01
C ASP A 438 -11.76 -18.97 7.51
N GLY A 439 -11.63 -19.22 6.23
CA GLY A 439 -12.29 -20.32 5.53
C GLY A 439 -12.71 -19.95 4.12
N SER A 440 -13.64 -20.73 3.58
CA SER A 440 -14.21 -20.54 2.25
C SER A 440 -15.55 -19.81 2.30
N ALA A 441 -15.90 -19.15 1.21
CA ALA A 441 -17.22 -18.54 1.04
C ALA A 441 -17.85 -18.90 -0.31
N LYS A 442 -19.17 -18.73 -0.39
CA LYS A 442 -19.92 -18.96 -1.64
C LYS A 442 -21.07 -17.97 -1.81
N ILE A 443 -21.44 -17.77 -3.05
CA ILE A 443 -22.74 -17.23 -3.46
C ILE A 443 -23.57 -18.45 -3.88
N SER A 444 -24.63 -18.79 -3.15
CA SER A 444 -25.39 -20.04 -3.37
C SER A 444 -26.77 -19.83 -3.99
N ASP A 445 -27.29 -18.62 -3.98
CA ASP A 445 -28.57 -18.33 -4.62
C ASP A 445 -28.39 -18.27 -6.13
N GLY A 446 -28.89 -19.27 -6.86
CA GLY A 446 -28.81 -19.35 -8.33
C GLY A 446 -29.53 -18.22 -9.08
N ALA A 447 -30.05 -17.22 -8.36
CA ALA A 447 -30.73 -16.06 -8.91
C ALA A 447 -29.74 -14.96 -9.35
N LEU A 448 -30.30 -13.91 -9.93
CA LEU A 448 -29.62 -12.65 -10.15
C LEU A 448 -29.63 -11.84 -8.84
N ASN A 449 -28.48 -11.69 -8.23
CA ASN A 449 -28.28 -10.95 -7.00
C ASN A 449 -27.65 -9.58 -7.31
N SER A 450 -27.98 -8.60 -6.48
CA SER A 450 -27.33 -7.30 -6.51
C SER A 450 -26.38 -7.13 -5.31
N TYR A 451 -25.43 -6.20 -5.45
CA TYR A 451 -24.71 -5.67 -4.31
C TYR A 451 -24.61 -4.15 -4.39
N ASN A 452 -24.37 -3.52 -3.25
CA ASN A 452 -24.08 -2.11 -3.12
C ASN A 452 -22.95 -1.84 -2.13
N GLY A 453 -22.26 -0.71 -2.30
CA GLY A 453 -21.16 -0.27 -1.49
C GLY A 453 -19.80 -0.79 -1.94
N GLN A 454 -18.76 -0.28 -1.29
CA GLN A 454 -17.37 -0.64 -1.57
C GLN A 454 -16.77 -1.43 -0.42
N GLY A 455 -16.17 -2.57 -0.72
CA GLY A 455 -15.46 -3.35 0.29
C GLY A 455 -14.70 -4.53 -0.28
N THR A 456 -13.84 -5.09 0.56
CA THR A 456 -13.02 -6.25 0.24
C THR A 456 -13.31 -7.40 1.19
N ILE A 457 -13.53 -8.57 0.65
CA ILE A 457 -13.65 -9.82 1.42
C ILE A 457 -12.35 -10.61 1.27
N TYR A 458 -11.68 -10.87 2.38
CA TYR A 458 -10.53 -11.76 2.45
C TYR A 458 -10.96 -13.14 2.91
N LEU A 459 -10.55 -14.17 2.16
CA LEU A 459 -10.83 -15.58 2.42
C LEU A 459 -9.51 -16.35 2.53
N THR A 460 -9.25 -17.04 3.63
CA THR A 460 -8.12 -17.99 3.69
C THR A 460 -8.38 -19.24 2.85
N GLY A 461 -9.63 -19.55 2.59
CA GLY A 461 -10.09 -20.63 1.74
C GLY A 461 -10.39 -20.21 0.31
N THR A 462 -11.40 -20.81 -0.28
CA THR A 462 -11.82 -20.65 -1.66
C THR A 462 -13.12 -19.85 -1.78
N PHE A 463 -13.36 -19.30 -2.96
CA PHE A 463 -14.61 -18.60 -3.28
C PHE A 463 -15.32 -19.25 -4.46
N ARG A 464 -16.57 -19.66 -4.26
CA ARG A 464 -17.40 -20.24 -5.32
C ARG A 464 -18.64 -19.42 -5.59
N VAL A 465 -18.92 -19.16 -6.86
CA VAL A 465 -20.05 -18.37 -7.31
C VAL A 465 -21.00 -19.27 -8.11
N THR A 466 -22.19 -19.52 -7.54
CA THR A 466 -23.27 -20.29 -8.17
C THR A 466 -24.55 -19.44 -8.33
N GLY A 467 -24.39 -18.15 -8.55
CA GLY A 467 -25.41 -17.14 -8.82
C GLY A 467 -24.79 -15.87 -9.38
N SER A 468 -25.51 -15.12 -10.19
CA SER A 468 -25.02 -13.84 -10.68
C SER A 468 -24.96 -12.81 -9.56
N MET A 469 -23.90 -11.96 -9.55
CA MET A 469 -23.70 -10.90 -8.57
C MET A 469 -23.28 -9.61 -9.28
N CYS A 470 -24.13 -8.59 -9.26
CA CYS A 470 -23.91 -7.36 -10.01
C CYS A 470 -24.30 -6.12 -9.20
N ALA A 471 -23.51 -5.06 -9.29
CA ALA A 471 -23.86 -3.78 -8.68
C ALA A 471 -24.96 -3.07 -9.46
N SER A 472 -24.92 -3.18 -10.78
CA SER A 472 -25.90 -2.55 -11.66
C SER A 472 -26.76 -3.59 -12.38
N ILE A 473 -28.06 -3.50 -12.17
CA ILE A 473 -29.05 -4.40 -12.79
C ILE A 473 -30.09 -3.56 -13.50
N VAL A 474 -30.30 -3.83 -14.79
CA VAL A 474 -31.36 -3.23 -15.62
C VAL A 474 -32.10 -4.34 -16.38
N SER A 475 -33.43 -4.31 -16.38
CA SER A 475 -34.26 -5.30 -17.08
C SER A 475 -33.93 -6.75 -16.73
N SER A 476 -33.65 -7.03 -15.44
CA SER A 476 -33.30 -8.35 -14.91
C SER A 476 -32.03 -8.96 -15.51
N ALA A 477 -31.08 -8.12 -15.88
CA ALA A 477 -29.73 -8.52 -16.32
C ALA A 477 -28.68 -7.56 -15.74
N CYS A 478 -27.46 -8.05 -15.56
CA CYS A 478 -26.32 -7.19 -15.21
C CYS A 478 -26.10 -6.12 -16.28
N ASN A 479 -26.05 -4.87 -15.88
CA ASN A 479 -25.78 -3.77 -16.79
C ASN A 479 -24.33 -3.28 -16.61
N PHE A 480 -23.47 -3.70 -17.51
CA PHE A 480 -22.06 -3.38 -17.45
C PHE A 480 -21.74 -1.92 -17.86
N ALA A 481 -22.64 -1.27 -18.61
CA ALA A 481 -22.43 0.10 -19.08
C ALA A 481 -22.67 1.17 -18.00
N THR A 482 -23.47 0.86 -16.98
CA THR A 482 -23.85 1.80 -15.92
C THR A 482 -23.19 1.50 -14.56
N TRP A 483 -22.36 0.47 -14.49
CA TRP A 483 -21.65 0.16 -13.27
C TRP A 483 -20.57 1.21 -12.99
N ASN A 484 -20.55 1.72 -11.77
CA ASN A 484 -19.52 2.65 -11.31
C ASN A 484 -18.78 2.06 -10.09
N PRO A 485 -17.56 1.54 -10.27
CA PRO A 485 -16.79 0.92 -9.19
C PRO A 485 -16.36 1.90 -8.11
N ASP A 486 -16.39 3.21 -8.36
CA ASP A 486 -16.08 4.22 -7.34
C ASP A 486 -17.17 4.33 -6.26
N PHE A 487 -18.36 3.81 -6.52
CA PHE A 487 -19.45 3.72 -5.55
C PHE A 487 -19.75 2.29 -5.11
N ASP A 488 -19.71 1.35 -6.05
CA ASP A 488 -20.08 -0.04 -5.83
C ASP A 488 -18.99 -0.96 -6.35
N MET A 489 -18.14 -1.45 -5.45
CA MET A 489 -17.04 -2.36 -5.78
C MET A 489 -16.92 -3.45 -4.74
N LEU A 490 -17.32 -4.65 -5.12
CA LEU A 490 -17.07 -5.86 -4.34
C LEU A 490 -15.75 -6.49 -4.81
N MET A 491 -14.74 -6.45 -3.94
CA MET A 491 -13.47 -7.14 -4.15
C MET A 491 -13.43 -8.42 -3.33
N VAL A 492 -13.07 -9.54 -3.95
CA VAL A 492 -12.83 -10.81 -3.25
C VAL A 492 -11.39 -11.24 -3.43
N VAL A 493 -10.72 -11.51 -2.31
CA VAL A 493 -9.33 -11.99 -2.24
C VAL A 493 -9.36 -13.37 -1.59
N ALA A 494 -9.00 -14.43 -2.34
CA ALA A 494 -9.03 -15.79 -1.87
C ALA A 494 -7.66 -16.45 -1.92
N ASP A 495 -7.21 -17.05 -0.79
CA ASP A 495 -5.91 -17.73 -0.68
C ASP A 495 -5.94 -19.16 -1.28
N GLY A 496 -7.13 -19.75 -1.39
CA GLY A 496 -7.29 -21.05 -2.03
C GLY A 496 -6.96 -22.25 -1.16
N ASN A 497 -6.87 -22.08 0.14
CA ASN A 497 -6.72 -23.21 1.07
C ASN A 497 -8.09 -23.82 1.36
N GLY A 498 -8.35 -25.01 0.85
CA GLY A 498 -9.60 -25.75 1.11
C GLY A 498 -10.44 -26.03 -0.14
N GLY A 499 -11.22 -27.09 -0.14
CA GLY A 499 -11.68 -27.82 -1.31
C GLY A 499 -13.12 -27.55 -1.76
N GLN A 500 -13.56 -26.29 -1.98
CA GLN A 500 -14.89 -26.01 -2.54
C GLN A 500 -14.89 -25.65 -4.04
N VAL A 501 -13.72 -25.54 -4.63
CA VAL A 501 -13.48 -25.29 -6.05
C VAL A 501 -12.62 -26.41 -6.64
N ASP A 502 -12.48 -26.43 -7.95
CA ASP A 502 -11.62 -27.44 -8.59
C ASP A 502 -10.15 -27.27 -8.13
N PRO A 503 -9.42 -28.40 -7.98
CA PRO A 503 -8.07 -28.36 -7.44
C PRO A 503 -7.15 -27.39 -8.21
N GLY A 504 -6.40 -26.58 -7.48
CA GLY A 504 -5.49 -25.59 -8.04
C GLY A 504 -6.10 -24.21 -8.25
N ASN A 505 -7.40 -24.02 -7.97
CA ASN A 505 -8.06 -22.74 -8.05
C ASN A 505 -8.35 -22.14 -6.66
N SER A 506 -8.33 -20.84 -6.55
CA SER A 506 -8.79 -20.10 -5.38
C SER A 506 -10.23 -19.63 -5.56
N ILE A 507 -10.62 -19.34 -6.80
CA ILE A 507 -11.93 -18.79 -7.14
C ILE A 507 -12.52 -19.58 -8.31
N GLN A 508 -13.80 -19.89 -8.23
CA GLN A 508 -14.56 -20.51 -9.31
C GLN A 508 -15.91 -19.81 -9.51
N ILE A 509 -16.19 -19.41 -10.75
CA ILE A 509 -17.51 -18.95 -11.18
C ILE A 509 -18.12 -20.04 -12.03
N ASP A 510 -19.26 -20.59 -11.60
CA ASP A 510 -19.95 -21.69 -12.29
C ASP A 510 -20.64 -21.19 -13.57
N ASN A 511 -21.27 -22.13 -14.30
CA ASN A 511 -21.82 -21.91 -15.63
C ASN A 511 -22.96 -20.88 -15.68
N ASN A 512 -22.97 -20.06 -16.70
CA ASN A 512 -24.06 -19.13 -17.08
C ASN A 512 -24.31 -18.00 -16.08
N TYR A 513 -23.29 -17.64 -15.29
CA TYR A 513 -23.41 -16.54 -14.34
C TYR A 513 -22.65 -15.30 -14.79
N SER A 514 -23.08 -14.16 -14.25
CA SER A 514 -22.44 -12.87 -14.46
C SER A 514 -21.85 -12.35 -13.16
N TRP A 515 -20.70 -11.71 -13.27
CA TRP A 515 -19.99 -11.11 -12.14
C TRP A 515 -19.60 -9.68 -12.47
N GLN A 516 -19.94 -8.73 -11.59
CA GLN A 516 -19.35 -7.39 -11.55
C GLN A 516 -18.57 -7.25 -10.25
N GLY A 517 -17.30 -6.88 -10.33
CA GLY A 517 -16.43 -6.75 -9.16
C GLY A 517 -15.04 -7.30 -9.40
N GLY A 518 -14.14 -7.10 -8.43
CA GLY A 518 -12.77 -7.57 -8.50
C GLY A 518 -12.59 -8.96 -7.92
N LEU A 519 -11.74 -9.76 -8.53
CA LEU A 519 -11.36 -11.09 -8.08
C LEU A 519 -9.84 -11.21 -8.00
N TYR A 520 -9.33 -11.63 -6.85
CA TYR A 520 -7.92 -11.95 -6.64
C TYR A 520 -7.78 -13.35 -6.05
N GLY A 521 -7.35 -14.30 -6.86
CA GLY A 521 -7.00 -15.64 -6.43
C GLY A 521 -5.47 -15.77 -6.33
N THR A 522 -4.94 -16.19 -5.18
CA THR A 522 -3.49 -16.46 -5.06
C THR A 522 -3.05 -17.63 -5.93
N ASN A 523 -3.97 -18.58 -6.17
CA ASN A 523 -3.83 -19.68 -7.14
C ASN A 523 -4.62 -19.33 -8.43
N GLY A 524 -5.30 -20.29 -9.02
CA GLY A 524 -6.09 -20.07 -10.22
C GLY A 524 -7.44 -19.39 -9.98
N VAL A 525 -7.95 -18.78 -11.04
CA VAL A 525 -9.35 -18.33 -11.16
C VAL A 525 -9.98 -19.10 -12.32
N GLU A 526 -11.08 -19.80 -12.05
CA GLU A 526 -11.79 -20.64 -13.02
C GLU A 526 -13.14 -20.04 -13.40
N PHE A 527 -13.43 -20.08 -14.68
CA PHE A 527 -14.70 -19.68 -15.26
C PHE A 527 -15.37 -20.87 -15.95
N GLY A 528 -16.58 -21.17 -15.54
CA GLY A 528 -17.44 -22.15 -16.18
C GLY A 528 -17.90 -21.76 -17.59
N ASN A 529 -18.92 -22.42 -18.10
CA ASN A 529 -19.42 -22.15 -19.44
C ASN A 529 -20.23 -20.84 -19.49
N ASN A 530 -20.03 -20.02 -20.52
CA ASN A 530 -20.80 -18.82 -20.82
C ASN A 530 -20.83 -17.82 -19.65
N VAL A 531 -19.72 -17.59 -19.03
CA VAL A 531 -19.57 -16.60 -17.96
C VAL A 531 -19.34 -15.21 -18.54
N ASN A 532 -19.99 -14.21 -17.94
CA ASN A 532 -19.84 -12.82 -18.31
C ASN A 532 -19.29 -12.02 -17.14
N VAL A 533 -18.17 -11.35 -17.32
CA VAL A 533 -17.45 -10.67 -16.25
C VAL A 533 -17.16 -9.23 -16.57
N ASP A 534 -17.34 -8.36 -15.57
CA ASP A 534 -16.89 -6.99 -15.61
C ASP A 534 -16.16 -6.65 -14.30
N GLY A 535 -14.90 -6.30 -14.41
CA GLY A 535 -14.01 -5.97 -13.30
C GLY A 535 -12.68 -6.71 -13.35
N PRO A 536 -11.72 -6.25 -12.56
CA PRO A 536 -10.37 -6.79 -12.56
C PRO A 536 -10.32 -8.24 -12.05
N ILE A 537 -9.53 -9.06 -12.71
CA ILE A 537 -9.32 -10.46 -12.33
C ILE A 537 -7.82 -10.72 -12.27
N VAL A 538 -7.37 -11.20 -11.12
CA VAL A 538 -5.99 -11.55 -10.87
C VAL A 538 -5.92 -12.99 -10.37
N GLY A 539 -5.13 -13.81 -11.04
CA GLY A 539 -4.85 -15.19 -10.64
C GLY A 539 -3.45 -15.62 -11.03
N SER A 540 -2.94 -16.68 -10.41
CA SER A 540 -1.75 -17.35 -10.91
C SER A 540 -2.03 -17.90 -12.32
N THR A 541 -3.16 -18.56 -12.49
CA THR A 541 -3.66 -19.07 -13.78
C THR A 541 -5.12 -18.68 -13.98
N ILE A 542 -5.55 -18.59 -15.25
CA ILE A 542 -6.94 -18.39 -15.64
C ILE A 542 -7.42 -19.64 -16.38
N THR A 543 -8.38 -20.33 -15.83
CA THR A 543 -8.95 -21.56 -16.41
C THR A 543 -10.34 -21.28 -16.97
N LEU A 544 -10.61 -21.79 -18.17
CA LEU A 544 -11.86 -21.60 -18.88
C LEU A 544 -12.46 -22.95 -19.25
N SER A 545 -13.71 -23.18 -18.83
CA SER A 545 -14.44 -24.36 -19.32
C SER A 545 -14.99 -24.13 -20.73
N ASN A 546 -15.61 -22.98 -21.01
CA ASN A 546 -16.06 -22.57 -22.34
C ASN A 546 -16.39 -21.06 -22.32
N ASN A 547 -16.30 -20.36 -23.43
CA ASN A 547 -16.69 -18.98 -23.67
C ASN A 547 -16.71 -18.02 -22.47
N LEU A 548 -15.65 -17.29 -22.26
CA LEU A 548 -15.60 -16.15 -21.33
C LEU A 548 -15.83 -14.86 -22.13
N THR A 549 -16.81 -14.07 -21.73
CA THR A 549 -17.03 -12.72 -22.22
C THR A 549 -16.59 -11.72 -21.14
N THR A 550 -15.74 -10.78 -21.52
CA THR A 550 -15.25 -9.72 -20.64
C THR A 550 -15.63 -8.36 -21.20
N ASN A 551 -16.07 -7.45 -20.35
CA ASN A 551 -16.31 -6.06 -20.74
C ASN A 551 -15.06 -5.21 -20.53
N ALA A 552 -15.06 -3.97 -21.02
CA ALA A 552 -14.00 -3.03 -20.70
C ALA A 552 -14.05 -2.73 -19.20
N PHE A 553 -12.99 -3.08 -18.50
CA PHE A 553 -12.93 -2.81 -17.07
C PHE A 553 -12.95 -1.30 -16.84
N PRO A 554 -13.87 -0.80 -16.02
CA PRO A 554 -13.94 0.61 -15.72
C PRO A 554 -12.69 1.04 -14.94
N ASN A 555 -12.30 2.31 -15.11
CA ASN A 555 -11.23 2.86 -14.28
C ASN A 555 -11.71 2.96 -12.84
N ILE A 556 -10.95 2.37 -11.94
CA ILE A 556 -11.19 2.47 -10.49
C ILE A 556 -10.43 3.71 -10.01
N SER A 557 -11.15 4.78 -9.68
CA SER A 557 -10.56 6.01 -9.14
C SER A 557 -10.47 5.94 -7.62
N ILE A 558 -11.45 5.30 -6.98
CA ILE A 558 -11.51 5.05 -5.54
C ILE A 558 -11.33 3.56 -5.30
N VAL A 559 -10.16 3.19 -4.77
CA VAL A 559 -9.85 1.79 -4.48
C VAL A 559 -10.53 1.39 -3.17
N PRO A 560 -11.31 0.29 -3.15
CA PRO A 560 -11.92 -0.21 -1.91
C PRO A 560 -10.89 -0.44 -0.81
N VAL A 561 -11.27 -0.17 0.43
CA VAL A 561 -10.42 -0.48 1.58
C VAL A 561 -10.13 -1.98 1.59
N GLY A 562 -8.86 -2.34 1.75
CA GLY A 562 -8.42 -3.73 1.74
C GLY A 562 -8.15 -4.32 0.38
N MET A 563 -8.52 -3.68 -0.71
CA MET A 563 -8.13 -4.16 -2.04
C MET A 563 -6.61 -4.24 -2.12
N PRO A 564 -6.02 -5.38 -2.52
CA PRO A 564 -4.58 -5.49 -2.67
C PRO A 564 -4.09 -4.41 -3.62
N SER A 565 -3.32 -3.50 -3.09
CA SER A 565 -2.73 -2.41 -3.84
C SER A 565 -1.26 -2.36 -3.47
N ASN A 566 -0.42 -1.83 -4.35
CA ASN A 566 0.84 -1.32 -3.88
C ASN A 566 0.46 -0.15 -2.98
N GLN A 567 0.30 -0.41 -1.70
CA GLN A 567 0.19 0.64 -0.72
C GLN A 567 1.53 1.36 -0.73
N GLU A 568 1.68 2.32 -1.63
CA GLU A 568 2.39 3.50 -1.23
C GLU A 568 1.49 4.17 -0.18
N VAL A 569 1.66 3.72 1.05
CA VAL A 569 1.26 4.52 2.18
C VAL A 569 2.20 5.71 2.09
N TYR A 570 1.77 6.77 1.47
CA TYR A 570 2.41 8.08 1.59
C TYR A 570 2.22 8.52 3.03
N ALA A 571 3.07 7.95 3.87
CA ALA A 571 3.20 8.41 5.22
C ALA A 571 4.05 9.67 5.13
N GLN A 572 3.45 10.82 5.32
CA GLN A 572 4.21 12.05 5.41
C GLN A 572 4.89 12.12 6.76
N PRO A 573 6.22 12.18 6.80
CA PRO A 573 6.93 12.46 8.02
C PRO A 573 6.62 13.89 8.45
N ASN A 574 6.23 14.03 9.71
CA ASN A 574 6.10 15.34 10.33
C ASN A 574 7.49 15.98 10.53
N PRO A 575 7.57 17.29 10.70
CA PRO A 575 8.83 17.94 11.04
C PRO A 575 9.52 17.26 12.23
N PRO A 576 10.84 17.09 12.18
CA PRO A 576 11.60 16.46 13.24
C PRO A 576 11.45 17.23 14.56
N GLN A 577 11.30 16.50 15.65
CA GLN A 577 11.14 17.04 17.00
C GLN A 577 12.25 16.51 17.93
N GLY A 578 12.48 17.22 19.03
CA GLY A 578 13.33 16.71 20.11
C GLY A 578 14.80 16.62 19.74
N PHE A 579 15.35 17.65 19.08
CA PHE A 579 16.80 17.71 18.83
C PHE A 579 17.57 17.67 20.14
N THR A 580 18.34 16.59 20.33
CA THR A 580 19.31 16.45 21.42
C THR A 580 20.71 16.26 20.82
N GLY A 581 21.66 17.09 21.22
CA GLY A 581 23.02 17.05 20.70
C GLY A 581 24.08 17.37 21.75
#